data_1e50ec9b761c55d4b31dafcdf2a0c19e
#
_entry.id   1e50ec9b761c55d4b31dafcdf2a0c19e
#
_cell.length_a   1.000
_cell.length_b   1.000
_cell.length_c   1.000
_cell.angle_alpha   90.00
_cell.angle_beta   90.00
_cell.angle_gamma   90.00
#
_symmetry.space_group_name_H-M   'P 1'
#
loop_
_entity.id
_entity.type
_entity.pdbx_description
1 polymer ?
#
loop_
_entity_poly.entity_id
_entity_poly.type
_entity_poly.pdbx_seq_one_letter_code
_entity_poly.pdbx_strand_id
1 'polypeptide(L)'
;CYLSHVKALKSFLATNKSHGVIAEDDIVLRPDFDSVLEAAMRYSRAWNILRLTALNIGQPVTVARIYKDYSLCINLGRLKGTGAYVVDRRAAAALVAHLLPMRLPYDHALDRDWVWGVRAASIQPFPVSQTESDFLSSVQPGTYPKLSRARRYLTTYPYQTVNELSRWHFRGLYSLRLRLFPLRSG
;
A
#
# COMPACT_ATOMS: atom_id res chain seq x y z
N CYS A 1 7.81 -5.80 -13.28
CA CYS A 1 7.05 -5.15 -12.19
C CYS A 1 7.92 -4.88 -10.95
N TYR A 2 8.45 -5.89 -10.18
CA TYR A 2 9.18 -5.68 -8.91
C TYR A 2 10.37 -4.71 -9.05
N LEU A 3 11.29 -4.98 -9.98
CA LEU A 3 12.46 -4.13 -10.22
C LEU A 3 12.10 -2.74 -10.75
N SER A 4 10.99 -2.62 -11.47
CA SER A 4 10.47 -1.31 -11.94
C SER A 4 10.09 -0.42 -10.77
N HIS A 5 9.40 -0.95 -9.76
CA HIS A 5 9.09 -0.22 -8.54
C HIS A 5 10.36 0.18 -7.76
N VAL A 6 11.34 -0.73 -7.62
CA VAL A 6 12.61 -0.39 -6.97
C VAL A 6 13.34 0.72 -7.72
N LYS A 7 13.35 0.68 -9.05
CA LYS A 7 13.94 1.73 -9.90
C LYS A 7 13.20 3.06 -9.72
N ALA A 8 11.87 3.06 -9.73
CA ALA A 8 11.06 4.25 -9.52
C ALA A 8 11.32 4.88 -8.14
N LEU A 9 11.40 4.07 -7.07
CA LEU A 9 11.75 4.55 -5.73
C LEU A 9 13.14 5.19 -5.68
N LYS A 10 14.15 4.58 -6.34
CA LYS A 10 15.51 5.16 -6.45
C LYS A 10 15.49 6.47 -7.22
N SER A 11 14.76 6.53 -8.34
CA SER A 11 14.62 7.77 -9.12
C SER A 11 13.93 8.87 -8.31
N PHE A 12 12.88 8.54 -7.53
CA PHE A 12 12.26 9.50 -6.63
C PHE A 12 13.25 10.01 -5.57
N LEU A 13 14.04 9.14 -4.95
CA LEU A 13 15.03 9.54 -3.93
C LEU A 13 16.12 10.45 -4.49
N ALA A 14 16.43 10.38 -5.80
CA ALA A 14 17.36 11.27 -6.47
C ALA A 14 16.79 12.68 -6.69
N THR A 15 15.47 12.88 -6.52
CA THR A 15 14.85 14.22 -6.57
C THR A 15 14.89 14.90 -5.21
N ASN A 16 14.62 16.22 -5.17
CA ASN A 16 14.47 16.99 -3.93
C ASN A 16 13.00 17.04 -3.43
N LYS A 17 12.10 16.25 -4.02
CA LYS A 17 10.69 16.23 -3.64
C LYS A 17 10.47 15.46 -2.33
N SER A 18 9.52 15.93 -1.52
CA SER A 18 9.16 15.28 -0.24
C SER A 18 8.32 14.02 -0.42
N HIS A 19 7.50 13.98 -1.47
CA HIS A 19 6.61 12.87 -1.81
C HIS A 19 6.70 12.55 -3.29
N GLY A 20 6.47 11.29 -3.65
CA GLY A 20 6.42 10.80 -5.02
C GLY A 20 5.20 9.91 -5.22
N VAL A 21 4.50 10.09 -6.34
CA VAL A 21 3.47 9.18 -6.82
C VAL A 21 4.15 8.14 -7.70
N ILE A 22 3.92 6.87 -7.40
CA ILE A 22 4.37 5.73 -8.22
C ILE A 22 3.12 5.05 -8.75
N ALA A 23 3.05 4.88 -10.05
CA ALA A 23 1.89 4.35 -10.75
C ALA A 23 2.33 3.36 -11.84
N GLU A 24 1.53 2.32 -12.04
CA GLU A 24 1.62 1.39 -13.16
C GLU A 24 0.97 2.03 -14.41
N ASP A 25 1.21 1.50 -15.57
CA ASP A 25 0.78 2.07 -16.86
C ASP A 25 -0.67 1.74 -17.24
N ASP A 26 -1.31 0.81 -16.50
CA ASP A 26 -2.67 0.34 -16.71
C ASP A 26 -3.72 1.02 -15.80
N ILE A 27 -3.38 2.16 -15.19
CA ILE A 27 -4.27 2.87 -14.27
C ILE A 27 -5.17 3.88 -14.98
N VAL A 28 -6.35 4.11 -14.39
CA VAL A 28 -7.28 5.19 -14.77
C VAL A 28 -7.53 6.08 -13.56
N LEU A 29 -7.24 7.37 -13.70
CA LEU A 29 -7.49 8.37 -12.68
C LEU A 29 -8.96 8.82 -12.72
N ARG A 30 -9.59 8.98 -11.55
CA ARG A 30 -10.92 9.62 -11.48
C ARG A 30 -10.81 11.12 -11.77
N PRO A 31 -11.88 11.76 -12.28
CA PRO A 31 -11.85 13.18 -12.65
C PRO A 31 -11.47 14.14 -11.50
N ASP A 32 -11.72 13.73 -10.25
CA ASP A 32 -11.44 14.52 -9.04
C ASP A 32 -10.13 14.10 -8.34
N PHE A 33 -9.29 13.31 -9.00
CA PHE A 33 -8.03 12.77 -8.46
C PHE A 33 -7.15 13.84 -7.81
N ASP A 34 -6.91 14.96 -8.50
CA ASP A 34 -6.01 16.02 -8.02
C ASP A 34 -6.53 16.63 -6.71
N SER A 35 -7.84 16.94 -6.64
CA SER A 35 -8.48 17.48 -5.44
C SER A 35 -8.41 16.50 -4.27
N VAL A 36 -8.61 15.21 -4.55
CA VAL A 36 -8.54 14.13 -3.54
C VAL A 36 -7.12 13.98 -3.03
N LEU A 37 -6.14 13.98 -3.93
CA LEU A 37 -4.72 13.87 -3.58
C LEU A 37 -4.28 15.08 -2.73
N GLU A 38 -4.61 16.29 -3.15
CA GLU A 38 -4.31 17.51 -2.39
C GLU A 38 -4.92 17.45 -0.98
N ALA A 39 -6.18 17.06 -0.86
CA ALA A 39 -6.83 16.90 0.43
C ALA A 39 -6.15 15.84 1.31
N ALA A 40 -5.70 14.71 0.73
CA ALA A 40 -4.97 13.68 1.46
C ALA A 40 -3.57 14.15 1.90
N MET A 41 -2.92 15.01 1.12
CA MET A 41 -1.60 15.59 1.45
C MET A 41 -1.64 16.45 2.71
N ARG A 42 -2.77 17.09 3.05
CA ARG A 42 -2.95 17.82 4.31
C ARG A 42 -2.79 16.93 5.55
N TYR A 43 -2.92 15.61 5.37
CA TYR A 43 -2.75 14.59 6.39
C TYR A 43 -1.45 13.79 6.23
N SER A 44 -0.46 14.31 5.47
CA SER A 44 0.79 13.60 5.17
C SER A 44 1.61 13.20 6.40
N ARG A 45 1.39 13.81 7.56
CA ARG A 45 1.98 13.39 8.84
C ARG A 45 1.45 12.05 9.37
N ALA A 46 0.30 11.60 8.87
CA ALA A 46 -0.32 10.35 9.31
C ALA A 46 0.16 9.11 8.54
N TRP A 47 0.88 9.26 7.46
CA TRP A 47 1.29 8.13 6.63
C TRP A 47 2.65 8.38 5.97
N ASN A 48 3.31 7.31 5.62
CA ASN A 48 4.53 7.32 4.81
C ASN A 48 4.26 6.67 3.44
N ILE A 49 3.24 5.77 3.39
CA ILE A 49 2.74 5.14 2.17
C ILE A 49 1.24 5.38 2.12
N LEU A 50 0.74 5.94 1.01
CA LEU A 50 -0.69 6.16 0.78
C LEU A 50 -1.13 5.37 -0.45
N ARG A 51 -1.97 4.35 -0.26
CA ARG A 51 -2.49 3.52 -1.34
C ARG A 51 -3.63 4.27 -2.04
N LEU A 52 -3.51 4.43 -3.36
CA LEU A 52 -4.48 5.11 -4.21
C LEU A 52 -5.37 4.11 -4.97
N THR A 53 -4.94 2.87 -5.07
CA THR A 53 -5.70 1.74 -5.64
C THR A 53 -5.30 0.43 -4.98
N ALA A 54 -6.19 -0.56 -5.06
CA ALA A 54 -5.92 -1.95 -4.73
C ALA A 54 -6.98 -2.86 -5.40
N LEU A 55 -6.67 -4.15 -5.53
CA LEU A 55 -7.57 -5.17 -6.07
C LEU A 55 -8.65 -5.62 -5.07
N ASN A 56 -8.59 -5.15 -3.83
CA ASN A 56 -9.56 -5.46 -2.77
C ASN A 56 -9.64 -4.32 -1.75
N ILE A 57 -10.71 -4.29 -0.95
CA ILE A 57 -10.97 -3.18 0.00
C ILE A 57 -10.12 -3.25 1.27
N GLY A 58 -9.71 -4.43 1.73
CA GLY A 58 -8.76 -4.62 2.84
C GLY A 58 -9.22 -4.17 4.23
N GLN A 59 -10.51 -4.20 4.55
CA GLN A 59 -11.08 -3.82 5.86
C GLN A 59 -10.64 -2.42 6.32
N PRO A 60 -11.08 -1.35 5.66
CA PRO A 60 -10.68 0.01 5.98
C PRO A 60 -11.33 0.50 7.27
N VAL A 61 -10.54 1.13 8.12
CA VAL A 61 -10.95 1.88 9.29
C VAL A 61 -10.77 3.36 9.00
N THR A 62 -11.84 4.10 8.86
CA THR A 62 -11.81 5.54 8.62
C THR A 62 -11.18 6.27 9.79
N VAL A 63 -10.20 7.13 9.50
CA VAL A 63 -9.51 7.98 10.48
C VAL A 63 -9.74 9.47 10.23
N ALA A 64 -10.05 9.87 9.00
CA ALA A 64 -10.46 11.24 8.65
C ALA A 64 -11.30 11.25 7.37
N ARG A 65 -12.30 12.13 7.28
CA ARG A 65 -12.90 12.49 5.99
C ARG A 65 -12.03 13.58 5.36
N ILE A 66 -11.68 13.43 4.08
CA ILE A 66 -10.73 14.32 3.42
C ILE A 66 -11.34 15.20 2.33
N TYR A 67 -12.21 14.64 1.50
CA TYR A 67 -12.86 15.36 0.39
C TYR A 67 -14.11 14.63 -0.07
N LYS A 68 -15.28 15.30 -0.14
CA LYS A 68 -16.58 14.70 -0.50
C LYS A 68 -16.77 13.36 0.23
N ASP A 69 -16.93 12.27 -0.53
CA ASP A 69 -17.12 10.92 0.01
C ASP A 69 -15.80 10.19 0.29
N TYR A 70 -14.65 10.81 0.00
CA TYR A 70 -13.35 10.23 0.23
C TYR A 70 -12.90 10.36 1.67
N SER A 71 -12.34 9.28 2.17
CA SER A 71 -11.81 9.16 3.52
C SER A 71 -10.39 8.63 3.53
N LEU A 72 -9.57 9.12 4.45
CA LEU A 72 -8.30 8.51 4.81
C LEU A 72 -8.58 7.32 5.74
N CYS A 73 -8.03 6.16 5.40
CA CYS A 73 -8.29 4.92 6.10
C CYS A 73 -7.00 4.17 6.46
N ILE A 74 -7.02 3.46 7.59
CA ILE A 74 -6.03 2.44 7.94
C ILE A 74 -6.66 1.08 7.66
N ASN A 75 -5.99 0.25 6.84
CA ASN A 75 -6.52 -1.05 6.45
C ASN A 75 -6.06 -2.15 7.40
N LEU A 76 -6.97 -2.77 8.13
CA LEU A 76 -6.67 -3.92 9.01
C LEU A 76 -6.46 -5.20 8.21
N GLY A 77 -7.13 -5.36 7.07
CA GLY A 77 -6.90 -6.44 6.14
C GLY A 77 -5.82 -6.11 5.11
N ARG A 78 -5.26 -7.15 4.50
CA ARG A 78 -4.24 -7.01 3.45
C ARG A 78 -4.80 -6.32 2.21
N LEU A 79 -4.06 -5.35 1.68
CA LEU A 79 -4.29 -4.76 0.35
C LEU A 79 -3.45 -5.49 -0.71
N LYS A 80 -4.10 -5.96 -1.77
CA LYS A 80 -3.47 -6.61 -2.92
C LYS A 80 -3.29 -5.62 -4.07
N GLY A 81 -2.29 -5.89 -4.92
CA GLY A 81 -1.97 -5.04 -6.07
C GLY A 81 -1.15 -3.80 -5.68
N THR A 82 -0.57 -3.13 -6.65
CA THR A 82 0.35 -1.99 -6.47
C THR A 82 0.16 -0.90 -7.51
N GLY A 83 -0.98 -0.89 -8.21
CA GLY A 83 -1.22 -0.04 -9.37
C GLY A 83 -0.89 1.44 -9.16
N ALA A 84 -1.23 2.03 -7.99
CA ALA A 84 -0.83 3.40 -7.67
C ALA A 84 -0.72 3.63 -6.16
N TYR A 85 0.32 4.37 -5.75
CA TYR A 85 0.54 4.77 -4.36
C TYR A 85 1.46 6.00 -4.25
N VAL A 86 1.33 6.76 -3.16
CA VAL A 86 2.25 7.83 -2.79
C VAL A 86 3.22 7.31 -1.74
N VAL A 87 4.47 7.75 -1.83
CA VAL A 87 5.49 7.52 -0.79
C VAL A 87 6.16 8.82 -0.38
N ASP A 88 6.52 8.93 0.89
CA ASP A 88 7.48 9.92 1.35
C ASP A 88 8.93 9.39 1.23
N ARG A 89 9.89 10.26 1.50
CA ARG A 89 11.32 9.91 1.43
C ARG A 89 11.71 8.81 2.44
N ARG A 90 11.09 8.81 3.61
CA ARG A 90 11.35 7.80 4.66
C ARG A 90 10.92 6.41 4.18
N ALA A 91 9.71 6.28 3.67
CA ALA A 91 9.22 5.02 3.15
C ALA A 91 10.03 4.56 1.93
N ALA A 92 10.32 5.46 0.99
CA ALA A 92 11.11 5.14 -0.18
C ALA A 92 12.51 4.63 0.19
N ALA A 93 13.20 5.28 1.12
CA ALA A 93 14.52 4.86 1.60
C ALA A 93 14.47 3.49 2.29
N ALA A 94 13.50 3.27 3.19
CA ALA A 94 13.32 1.99 3.87
C ALA A 94 13.03 0.85 2.88
N LEU A 95 12.16 1.08 1.89
CA LEU A 95 11.85 0.10 0.86
C LEU A 95 13.08 -0.22 0.00
N VAL A 96 13.80 0.78 -0.49
CA VAL A 96 15.01 0.57 -1.32
C VAL A 96 16.08 -0.22 -0.56
N ALA A 97 16.24 0.02 0.74
CA ALA A 97 17.24 -0.67 1.56
C ALA A 97 16.92 -2.17 1.77
N HIS A 98 15.64 -2.55 1.76
CA HIS A 98 15.23 -3.87 2.22
C HIS A 98 14.49 -4.75 1.18
N LEU A 99 14.09 -4.19 0.04
CA LEU A 99 13.37 -4.94 -0.99
C LEU A 99 14.24 -5.93 -1.76
N LEU A 100 15.56 -5.77 -1.76
CA LEU A 100 16.49 -6.67 -2.42
C LEU A 100 17.37 -7.40 -1.39
N PRO A 101 17.64 -8.71 -1.60
CA PRO A 101 17.11 -9.56 -2.67
C PRO A 101 15.61 -9.80 -2.53
N MET A 102 14.91 -9.99 -3.65
CA MET A 102 13.47 -10.25 -3.69
C MET A 102 13.12 -11.53 -2.93
N ARG A 103 12.31 -11.42 -1.86
CA ARG A 103 11.88 -12.55 -1.02
C ARG A 103 10.37 -12.80 -1.08
N LEU A 104 9.59 -11.80 -1.47
CA LEU A 104 8.13 -11.81 -1.55
C LEU A 104 7.69 -11.07 -2.82
N PRO A 105 6.49 -11.31 -3.35
CA PRO A 105 5.87 -10.43 -4.33
C PRO A 105 5.84 -8.98 -3.81
N TYR A 106 5.93 -8.01 -4.72
CA TYR A 106 6.06 -6.60 -4.36
C TYR A 106 4.89 -6.08 -3.51
N ASP A 107 3.67 -6.45 -3.87
CA ASP A 107 2.45 -6.07 -3.13
C ASP A 107 2.45 -6.62 -1.70
N HIS A 108 2.97 -7.84 -1.49
CA HIS A 108 3.15 -8.41 -0.16
C HIS A 108 4.22 -7.66 0.65
N ALA A 109 5.32 -7.28 0.01
CA ALA A 109 6.37 -6.52 0.68
C ALA A 109 5.86 -5.11 1.06
N LEU A 110 5.20 -4.41 0.14
CA LEU A 110 4.64 -3.08 0.37
C LEU A 110 3.58 -3.06 1.49
N ASP A 111 2.80 -4.13 1.62
CA ASP A 111 1.74 -4.25 2.64
C ASP A 111 2.26 -4.56 4.06
N ARG A 112 3.57 -4.73 4.23
CA ARG A 112 4.23 -5.01 5.53
C ARG A 112 4.90 -3.78 6.11
N ASP A 113 4.20 -2.67 6.14
CA ASP A 113 4.67 -1.35 6.63
C ASP A 113 5.30 -1.42 8.02
N TRP A 114 4.77 -2.24 8.93
CA TRP A 114 5.34 -2.43 10.27
C TRP A 114 6.76 -3.03 10.27
N VAL A 115 7.11 -3.83 9.27
CA VAL A 115 8.47 -4.41 9.14
C VAL A 115 9.47 -3.32 8.77
N TRP A 116 9.03 -2.33 8.01
CA TRP A 116 9.87 -1.22 7.53
C TRP A 116 9.86 -0.01 8.47
N GLY A 117 9.13 -0.09 9.59
CA GLY A 117 8.98 1.01 10.52
C GLY A 117 8.29 2.24 9.93
N VAL A 118 7.44 2.06 8.96
CA VAL A 118 6.65 3.10 8.29
C VAL A 118 5.16 2.88 8.50
N ARG A 119 4.34 3.84 8.13
CA ARG A 119 2.88 3.80 8.30
C ARG A 119 2.21 3.81 6.95
N ALA A 120 1.34 2.84 6.70
CA ALA A 120 0.53 2.78 5.49
C ALA A 120 -0.91 3.21 5.77
N ALA A 121 -1.45 4.00 4.84
CA ALA A 121 -2.86 4.39 4.78
C ALA A 121 -3.40 4.16 3.36
N SER A 122 -4.69 4.31 3.19
CA SER A 122 -5.36 4.32 1.89
C SER A 122 -6.41 5.41 1.81
N ILE A 123 -6.78 5.78 0.61
CA ILE A 123 -7.95 6.60 0.34
C ILE A 123 -9.12 5.66 -0.01
N GLN A 124 -10.28 5.87 0.58
CA GLN A 124 -11.51 5.13 0.27
C GLN A 124 -12.67 6.08 0.00
N PRO A 125 -13.45 5.83 -1.08
CA PRO A 125 -13.17 4.89 -2.17
C PRO A 125 -11.86 5.19 -2.86
N PHE A 126 -11.30 4.24 -3.61
CA PHE A 126 -10.04 4.47 -4.32
C PHE A 126 -10.21 5.53 -5.42
N PRO A 127 -9.33 6.57 -5.48
CA PRO A 127 -9.35 7.58 -6.53
C PRO A 127 -8.72 7.12 -7.85
N VAL A 128 -8.14 5.92 -7.86
CA VAL A 128 -7.52 5.30 -9.03
C VAL A 128 -8.09 3.90 -9.19
N SER A 129 -8.48 3.54 -10.40
CA SER A 129 -8.85 2.18 -10.82
C SER A 129 -7.79 1.60 -11.76
N GLN A 130 -7.73 0.29 -11.87
CA GLN A 130 -6.98 -0.37 -12.93
C GLN A 130 -7.93 -0.70 -14.07
N THR A 131 -7.47 -0.53 -15.29
CA THR A 131 -8.24 -0.94 -16.47
C THR A 131 -8.41 -2.46 -16.40
N GLU A 132 -9.65 -2.95 -16.46
CA GLU A 132 -9.92 -4.35 -16.77
C GLU A 132 -9.55 -4.58 -18.24
N SER A 133 -8.28 -4.51 -18.56
CA SER A 133 -7.82 -4.94 -19.86
C SER A 133 -7.77 -6.45 -19.85
N ASP A 134 -8.44 -7.08 -20.82
CA ASP A 134 -8.23 -8.49 -21.25
C ASP A 134 -6.78 -8.73 -21.72
N PHE A 135 -5.88 -7.77 -21.51
CA PHE A 135 -4.46 -7.93 -21.69
C PHE A 135 -3.96 -8.92 -20.65
N LEU A 136 -3.74 -10.13 -21.12
CA LEU A 136 -3.02 -11.20 -20.46
C LEU A 136 -1.98 -10.61 -19.51
N SER A 137 -2.30 -10.60 -18.22
CA SER A 137 -1.29 -10.36 -17.20
C SER A 137 -0.11 -11.25 -17.57
N SER A 138 1.07 -10.67 -17.78
CA SER A 138 2.29 -11.41 -18.10
C SER A 138 2.64 -12.44 -17.01
N VAL A 139 1.94 -12.40 -15.88
CA VAL A 139 1.95 -13.38 -14.83
C VAL A 139 0.72 -14.31 -14.98
N GLN A 140 0.88 -15.38 -15.74
CA GLN A 140 -0.20 -16.39 -15.89
C GLN A 140 -0.53 -17.01 -14.52
N PRO A 141 -1.82 -17.03 -14.10
CA PRO A 141 -2.23 -17.77 -12.92
C PRO A 141 -1.98 -19.26 -13.15
N GLY A 142 -1.13 -19.89 -12.35
CA GLY A 142 -0.98 -21.34 -12.37
C GLY A 142 0.41 -21.90 -12.65
N THR A 143 1.40 -21.07 -12.96
CA THR A 143 2.76 -21.53 -13.34
C THR A 143 3.60 -22.02 -12.14
N TYR A 144 3.16 -21.78 -10.91
CA TYR A 144 3.91 -22.23 -9.73
C TYR A 144 3.40 -23.57 -9.20
N PRO A 145 4.28 -24.57 -8.98
CA PRO A 145 3.87 -25.84 -8.38
C PRO A 145 3.26 -25.59 -7.00
N LYS A 146 2.03 -26.07 -6.82
CA LYS A 146 1.34 -25.95 -5.53
C LYS A 146 2.08 -26.79 -4.49
N LEU A 147 2.52 -26.18 -3.40
CA LEU A 147 3.09 -26.89 -2.26
C LEU A 147 2.11 -27.94 -1.73
N SER A 148 2.62 -29.09 -1.27
CA SER A 148 1.79 -30.10 -0.62
C SER A 148 1.06 -29.52 0.60
N ARG A 149 -0.09 -30.10 0.97
CA ARG A 149 -0.86 -29.66 2.16
C ARG A 149 0.01 -29.61 3.41
N ALA A 150 0.79 -30.65 3.68
CA ALA A 150 1.69 -30.72 4.84
C ALA A 150 2.69 -29.55 4.87
N ARG A 151 3.35 -29.24 3.75
CA ARG A 151 4.27 -28.11 3.65
C ARG A 151 3.58 -26.77 3.86
N ARG A 152 2.35 -26.61 3.36
CA ARG A 152 1.57 -25.39 3.59
C ARG A 152 1.23 -25.18 5.05
N TYR A 153 0.88 -26.25 5.80
CA TYR A 153 0.63 -26.17 7.24
C TYR A 153 1.87 -25.76 8.03
N LEU A 154 3.06 -26.22 7.63
CA LEU A 154 4.30 -25.93 8.33
C LEU A 154 4.94 -24.59 7.95
N THR A 155 4.63 -24.04 6.77
CA THR A 155 5.29 -22.82 6.27
C THR A 155 4.31 -21.68 5.96
N THR A 156 3.35 -21.93 5.07
CA THR A 156 2.49 -20.88 4.53
C THR A 156 1.50 -20.35 5.57
N TYR A 157 0.80 -21.24 6.27
CA TYR A 157 -0.21 -20.83 7.23
C TYR A 157 0.37 -20.15 8.47
N PRO A 158 1.43 -20.65 9.13
CA PRO A 158 2.06 -19.93 10.23
C PRO A 158 2.55 -18.54 9.81
N TYR A 159 3.20 -18.45 8.64
CA TYR A 159 3.63 -17.18 8.08
C TYR A 159 2.46 -16.21 7.86
N GLN A 160 1.36 -16.67 7.25
CA GLN A 160 0.17 -15.85 7.04
C GLN A 160 -0.43 -15.40 8.37
N THR A 161 -0.60 -16.31 9.34
CA THR A 161 -1.15 -16.01 10.66
C THR A 161 -0.32 -14.93 11.37
N VAL A 162 1.00 -15.09 11.41
CA VAL A 162 1.90 -14.09 12.02
C VAL A 162 1.76 -12.73 11.34
N ASN A 163 1.71 -12.70 10.00
CA ASN A 163 1.54 -11.42 9.28
C ASN A 163 0.15 -10.78 9.54
N GLU A 164 -0.93 -11.57 9.59
CA GLU A 164 -2.26 -11.04 9.90
C GLU A 164 -2.30 -10.48 11.33
N LEU A 165 -1.83 -11.24 12.32
CA LEU A 165 -1.78 -10.80 13.71
C LEU A 165 -0.92 -9.55 13.89
N SER A 166 0.25 -9.49 13.22
CA SER A 166 1.12 -8.31 13.25
C SER A 166 0.42 -7.10 12.65
N ARG A 167 -0.24 -7.26 11.49
CA ARG A 167 -1.00 -6.18 10.85
C ARG A 167 -2.10 -5.65 11.75
N TRP A 168 -2.91 -6.54 12.34
CA TRP A 168 -3.96 -6.16 13.27
C TRP A 168 -3.40 -5.43 14.50
N HIS A 169 -2.31 -5.92 15.06
CA HIS A 169 -1.67 -5.29 16.22
C HIS A 169 -1.18 -3.87 15.89
N PHE A 170 -0.29 -3.74 14.91
CA PHE A 170 0.34 -2.44 14.60
C PHE A 170 -0.64 -1.44 14.02
N ARG A 171 -1.43 -1.84 13.03
CA ARG A 171 -2.40 -0.95 12.37
C ARG A 171 -3.63 -0.69 13.25
N GLY A 172 -4.05 -1.66 14.05
CA GLY A 172 -5.13 -1.51 15.02
C GLY A 172 -4.78 -0.49 16.09
N LEU A 173 -3.62 -0.62 16.74
CA LEU A 173 -3.13 0.36 17.71
C LEU A 173 -2.98 1.74 17.08
N TYR A 174 -2.45 1.81 15.85
CA TYR A 174 -2.28 3.07 15.15
C TYR A 174 -3.63 3.73 14.81
N SER A 175 -4.60 2.97 14.32
CA SER A 175 -5.94 3.48 14.02
C SER A 175 -6.65 3.98 15.28
N LEU A 176 -6.52 3.27 16.40
CA LEU A 176 -7.06 3.67 17.70
C LEU A 176 -6.43 4.99 18.16
N ARG A 177 -5.10 5.11 18.07
CA ARG A 177 -4.41 6.35 18.40
C ARG A 177 -4.93 7.54 17.59
N LEU A 178 -5.13 7.36 16.27
CA LEU A 178 -5.63 8.44 15.41
C LEU A 178 -7.09 8.82 15.71
N ARG A 179 -7.89 7.90 16.24
CA ARG A 179 -9.25 8.18 16.69
C ARG A 179 -9.29 8.91 18.02
N LEU A 180 -8.42 8.54 18.97
CA LEU A 180 -8.32 9.20 20.27
C LEU A 180 -7.67 10.60 20.16
N PHE A 181 -6.74 10.76 19.24
CA PHE A 181 -6.04 12.02 18.96
C PHE A 181 -6.25 12.39 17.48
N PRO A 182 -7.41 12.99 17.14
CA PRO A 182 -7.74 13.30 15.76
C PRO A 182 -6.69 14.13 15.05
N LEU A 183 -6.44 13.77 13.80
CA LEU A 183 -5.52 14.50 12.93
C LEU A 183 -6.06 15.92 12.69
N ARG A 184 -5.22 16.90 12.92
CA ARG A 184 -5.47 18.27 12.46
C ARG A 184 -4.94 18.37 11.02
N SER A 185 -5.76 18.89 10.11
CA SER A 185 -5.32 19.29 8.77
C SER A 185 -4.27 20.38 8.93
N GLY A 186 -3.07 20.13 8.41
CA GLY A 186 -2.00 21.13 8.36
C GLY A 186 -2.16 22.07 7.18
#